data_32b913b0b1c28fd7975c6781bbefa141
#
_entry.id   32b913b0b1c28fd7975c6781bbefa141
#
_cell.length_a   1.000
_cell.length_b   1.000
_cell.length_c   1.000
_cell.angle_alpha   90.00
_cell.angle_beta   90.00
_cell.angle_gamma   90.00
#
_symmetry.space_group_name_H-M   'P 1'
#
loop_
_entity.id
_entity.type
_entity.pdbx_description
1 polymer ?
#
loop_
_entity_poly.entity_id
_entity_poly.type
_entity_poly.pdbx_seq_one_letter_code
_entity_poly.pdbx_strand_id
1 'polypeptide(L)'
;MNPKNIKMSAGILALNRIKKQQLKEIPDKLKPENIHDAYKIQEQMHNIFQEINFGKRIGYKIGCTSSVMRKYLDINEPCYGGILNTGTNYISANKNFQDFSMPGVEIEIAVFVNEDFKFSNETTIDEIPLDKLTLFPAIELVDNRWIDYKIIDKNSLIADDFFASEIILGNPLPSHKINNLDNLTGKLIINEDQVSEGNTKNIMKHPI
;
A
#
# COMPACT_ATOMS: atom_id res chain seq x y z
N MET A 1 -7.88 0.95 -21.96
CA MET A 1 -8.49 -0.42 -22.02
C MET A 1 -10.02 -0.35 -22.10
N ASN A 2 -10.68 -1.40 -22.66
CA ASN A 2 -12.15 -1.51 -22.62
C ASN A 2 -12.63 -2.15 -21.29
N PRO A 3 -13.90 -1.93 -20.88
CA PRO A 3 -14.40 -2.42 -19.57
C PRO A 3 -14.35 -3.93 -19.39
N LYS A 4 -14.49 -4.70 -20.46
CA LYS A 4 -14.40 -6.16 -20.41
C LYS A 4 -12.99 -6.63 -20.05
N ASN A 5 -11.98 -6.02 -20.66
CA ASN A 5 -10.57 -6.35 -20.38
C ASN A 5 -10.16 -5.93 -18.96
N ILE A 6 -10.63 -4.78 -18.49
CA ILE A 6 -10.42 -4.33 -17.09
C ILE A 6 -10.97 -5.38 -16.12
N LYS A 7 -12.21 -5.82 -16.33
CA LYS A 7 -12.85 -6.84 -15.47
C LYS A 7 -12.13 -8.19 -15.51
N MET A 8 -11.67 -8.60 -16.69
CA MET A 8 -10.92 -9.86 -16.85
C MET A 8 -9.55 -9.78 -16.14
N SER A 9 -8.82 -8.68 -16.30
CA SER A 9 -7.55 -8.47 -15.64
C SER A 9 -7.70 -8.46 -14.10
N ALA A 10 -8.67 -7.72 -13.60
CA ALA A 10 -9.01 -7.69 -12.17
C ALA A 10 -9.37 -9.08 -11.63
N GLY A 11 -10.11 -9.88 -12.40
CA GLY A 11 -10.44 -11.25 -12.03
C GLY A 11 -9.23 -12.17 -11.93
N ILE A 12 -8.25 -12.02 -12.83
CA ILE A 12 -6.98 -12.76 -12.76
C ILE A 12 -6.22 -12.41 -11.48
N LEU A 13 -6.04 -11.10 -11.19
CA LEU A 13 -5.33 -10.65 -10.00
C LEU A 13 -6.05 -11.10 -8.72
N ALA A 14 -7.36 -10.90 -8.65
CA ALA A 14 -8.17 -11.33 -7.51
C ALA A 14 -8.04 -12.85 -7.26
N LEU A 15 -8.16 -13.67 -8.31
CA LEU A 15 -8.09 -15.12 -8.20
C LEU A 15 -6.73 -15.59 -7.69
N ASN A 16 -5.63 -15.01 -8.21
CA ASN A 16 -4.27 -15.36 -7.75
C ASN A 16 -4.07 -14.98 -6.28
N ARG A 17 -4.54 -13.80 -5.86
CA ARG A 17 -4.44 -13.36 -4.46
C ARG A 17 -5.25 -14.27 -3.53
N ILE A 18 -6.47 -14.64 -3.89
CA ILE A 18 -7.32 -15.54 -3.10
C ILE A 18 -6.70 -16.94 -2.99
N LYS A 19 -6.13 -17.44 -4.08
CA LYS A 19 -5.50 -18.77 -4.13
C LYS A 19 -4.07 -18.79 -3.57
N LYS A 20 -3.50 -17.62 -3.23
CA LYS A 20 -2.10 -17.48 -2.79
C LYS A 20 -1.14 -18.08 -3.82
N GLN A 21 -1.38 -17.80 -5.09
CA GLN A 21 -0.59 -18.30 -6.20
C GLN A 21 0.18 -17.15 -6.86
N GLN A 22 1.46 -17.39 -7.13
CA GLN A 22 2.24 -16.41 -7.87
C GLN A 22 1.81 -16.38 -9.34
N LEU A 23 1.74 -15.17 -9.88
CA LEU A 23 1.44 -14.90 -11.27
C LEU A 23 2.74 -14.65 -12.04
N LYS A 24 2.89 -15.24 -13.21
CA LYS A 24 4.02 -14.98 -14.09
C LYS A 24 3.90 -13.58 -14.71
N GLU A 25 2.76 -13.30 -15.31
CA GLU A 25 2.42 -12.04 -15.94
C GLU A 25 0.90 -11.96 -16.23
N ILE A 26 0.39 -10.76 -16.40
CA ILE A 26 -0.95 -10.58 -16.99
C ILE A 26 -0.82 -10.82 -18.49
N PRO A 27 -1.77 -11.56 -19.14
CA PRO A 27 -1.76 -11.74 -20.59
C PRO A 27 -1.69 -10.39 -21.32
N ASP A 28 -0.90 -10.27 -22.38
CA ASP A 28 -0.61 -8.99 -23.06
C ASP A 28 -1.85 -8.17 -23.42
N LYS A 29 -2.92 -8.83 -23.88
CA LYS A 29 -4.19 -8.17 -24.23
C LYS A 29 -4.96 -7.60 -23.02
N LEU A 30 -4.53 -7.97 -21.81
CA LEU A 30 -5.17 -7.61 -20.54
C LEU A 30 -4.24 -6.73 -19.66
N LYS A 31 -2.99 -6.50 -20.07
CA LYS A 31 -2.08 -5.58 -19.36
C LYS A 31 -2.64 -4.16 -19.38
N PRO A 32 -2.54 -3.43 -18.26
CA PRO A 32 -2.93 -2.02 -18.23
C PRO A 32 -2.03 -1.19 -19.16
N GLU A 33 -2.64 -0.42 -20.06
CA GLU A 33 -1.92 0.41 -21.05
C GLU A 33 -1.28 1.65 -20.43
N ASN A 34 -1.81 2.09 -19.29
CA ASN A 34 -1.36 3.28 -18.56
C ASN A 34 -1.79 3.21 -17.09
N ILE A 35 -1.33 4.18 -16.30
CA ILE A 35 -1.62 4.23 -14.86
C ILE A 35 -3.13 4.34 -14.54
N HIS A 36 -3.90 5.03 -15.37
CA HIS A 36 -5.34 5.15 -15.18
C HIS A 36 -6.06 3.81 -15.35
N ASP A 37 -5.64 3.01 -16.33
CA ASP A 37 -6.14 1.65 -16.51
C ASP A 37 -5.73 0.75 -15.34
N ALA A 38 -4.50 0.92 -14.81
CA ALA A 38 -4.02 0.20 -13.64
C ALA A 38 -4.93 0.41 -12.42
N TYR A 39 -5.26 1.67 -12.12
CA TYR A 39 -6.16 1.99 -11.02
C TYR A 39 -7.61 1.52 -11.25
N LYS A 40 -8.09 1.51 -12.49
CA LYS A 40 -9.41 0.91 -12.80
C LYS A 40 -9.42 -0.61 -12.55
N ILE A 41 -8.35 -1.30 -12.90
CA ILE A 41 -8.21 -2.73 -12.63
C ILE A 41 -8.14 -2.97 -11.12
N GLN A 42 -7.35 -2.19 -10.39
CA GLN A 42 -7.24 -2.24 -8.94
C GLN A 42 -8.61 -2.04 -8.26
N GLU A 43 -9.35 -0.99 -8.65
CA GLU A 43 -10.70 -0.73 -8.15
C GLU A 43 -11.65 -1.90 -8.44
N GLN A 44 -11.62 -2.45 -9.64
CA GLN A 44 -12.46 -3.59 -10.01
C GLN A 44 -12.06 -4.86 -9.23
N MET A 45 -10.77 -5.04 -8.91
CA MET A 45 -10.30 -6.13 -8.06
C MET A 45 -10.85 -5.99 -6.63
N HIS A 46 -10.86 -4.79 -6.06
CA HIS A 46 -11.45 -4.53 -4.74
C HIS A 46 -12.96 -4.75 -4.73
N ASN A 47 -13.67 -4.41 -5.81
CA ASN A 47 -15.10 -4.72 -5.93
C ASN A 47 -15.34 -6.23 -5.91
N ILE A 48 -14.52 -7.02 -6.61
CA ILE A 48 -14.59 -8.48 -6.55
C ILE A 48 -14.36 -8.97 -5.12
N PHE A 49 -13.34 -8.48 -4.42
CA PHE A 49 -13.09 -8.87 -3.03
C PHE A 49 -14.28 -8.58 -2.11
N GLN A 50 -14.90 -7.44 -2.27
CA GLN A 50 -16.08 -7.07 -1.49
C GLN A 50 -17.29 -7.97 -1.82
N GLU A 51 -17.55 -8.23 -3.10
CA GLU A 51 -18.67 -9.07 -3.57
C GLU A 51 -18.60 -10.50 -3.02
N ILE A 52 -17.40 -11.06 -2.90
CA ILE A 52 -17.18 -12.43 -2.40
C ILE A 52 -16.89 -12.50 -0.87
N ASN A 53 -17.00 -11.38 -0.17
CA ASN A 53 -16.64 -11.26 1.26
C ASN A 53 -15.19 -11.63 1.59
N PHE A 54 -14.25 -11.48 0.65
CA PHE A 54 -12.83 -11.65 0.90
C PHE A 54 -12.25 -10.49 1.72
N GLY A 55 -12.77 -9.27 1.52
CA GLY A 55 -12.41 -8.08 2.28
C GLY A 55 -12.96 -6.82 1.64
N LYS A 56 -13.15 -5.77 2.45
CA LYS A 56 -13.53 -4.43 2.01
C LYS A 56 -12.34 -3.50 2.15
N ARG A 57 -12.08 -2.68 1.14
CA ARG A 57 -11.07 -1.62 1.26
C ARG A 57 -11.49 -0.59 2.31
N ILE A 58 -10.62 -0.31 3.25
CA ILE A 58 -10.83 0.65 4.34
C ILE A 58 -9.81 1.80 4.33
N GLY A 59 -8.81 1.73 3.48
CA GLY A 59 -7.76 2.73 3.38
C GLY A 59 -6.84 2.46 2.21
N TYR A 60 -5.74 3.19 2.18
CA TYR A 60 -4.72 3.11 1.15
C TYR A 60 -3.33 3.07 1.76
N LYS A 61 -2.45 2.28 1.19
CA LYS A 61 -1.00 2.44 1.36
C LYS A 61 -0.45 3.35 0.28
N ILE A 62 0.59 4.08 0.56
CA ILE A 62 1.27 4.93 -0.42
C ILE A 62 2.66 4.36 -0.67
N GLY A 63 2.88 3.83 -1.87
CA GLY A 63 4.17 3.29 -2.28
C GLY A 63 5.01 4.30 -3.04
N CYS A 64 6.31 4.04 -3.14
CA CYS A 64 7.28 4.87 -3.88
C CYS A 64 7.37 6.32 -3.39
N THR A 65 7.24 6.52 -2.08
CA THR A 65 7.37 7.84 -1.45
C THR A 65 8.81 8.38 -1.53
N SER A 66 9.82 7.53 -1.61
CA SER A 66 11.21 7.95 -1.77
C SER A 66 11.57 8.22 -3.24
N SER A 67 12.43 9.22 -3.48
CA SER A 67 12.92 9.54 -4.82
C SER A 67 13.72 8.39 -5.46
N VAL A 68 14.37 7.57 -4.64
CA VAL A 68 15.14 6.40 -5.08
C VAL A 68 14.21 5.36 -5.71
N MET A 69 13.11 5.02 -5.03
CA MET A 69 12.14 4.06 -5.56
C MET A 69 11.41 4.57 -6.79
N ARG A 70 11.04 5.86 -6.82
CA ARG A 70 10.43 6.46 -8.02
C ARG A 70 11.35 6.38 -9.22
N LYS A 71 12.64 6.70 -9.03
CA LYS A 71 13.64 6.59 -10.10
C LYS A 71 13.85 5.14 -10.55
N TYR A 72 13.87 4.20 -9.62
CA TYR A 72 14.03 2.77 -9.93
C TYR A 72 12.89 2.23 -10.81
N LEU A 73 11.66 2.64 -10.52
CA LEU A 73 10.46 2.21 -11.25
C LEU A 73 10.08 3.13 -12.42
N ASP A 74 10.88 4.17 -12.68
CA ASP A 74 10.59 5.18 -13.72
C ASP A 74 9.16 5.76 -13.59
N ILE A 75 8.81 6.19 -12.38
CA ILE A 75 7.57 6.89 -12.07
C ILE A 75 7.85 8.26 -11.47
N ASN A 76 7.02 9.26 -11.82
CA ASN A 76 7.23 10.64 -11.36
C ASN A 76 6.55 10.92 -10.01
N GLU A 77 5.51 10.16 -9.69
CA GLU A 77 4.66 10.36 -8.51
C GLU A 77 4.56 9.07 -7.70
N PRO A 78 4.28 9.14 -6.39
CA PRO A 78 3.94 7.97 -5.59
C PRO A 78 2.73 7.23 -6.19
N CYS A 79 2.66 5.95 -5.94
CA CYS A 79 1.50 5.13 -6.26
C CYS A 79 0.78 4.69 -4.99
N TYR A 80 -0.46 4.21 -5.12
CA TYR A 80 -1.19 3.68 -3.97
C TYR A 80 -1.75 2.28 -4.24
N GLY A 81 -1.96 1.54 -3.15
CA GLY A 81 -2.66 0.26 -3.12
C GLY A 81 -3.72 0.26 -2.03
N GLY A 82 -4.67 -0.65 -2.10
CA GLY A 82 -5.75 -0.74 -1.13
C GLY A 82 -5.37 -1.52 0.12
N ILE A 83 -5.82 -1.05 1.27
CA ILE A 83 -5.77 -1.77 2.55
C ILE A 83 -7.15 -2.37 2.80
N LEU A 84 -7.20 -3.70 3.02
CA LEU A 84 -8.43 -4.41 3.31
C LEU A 84 -8.64 -4.54 4.83
N ASN A 85 -9.90 -4.49 5.25
CA ASN A 85 -10.25 -4.69 6.66
C ASN A 85 -9.84 -6.06 7.20
N THR A 86 -9.85 -7.10 6.36
CA THR A 86 -9.44 -8.46 6.72
C THR A 86 -7.93 -8.61 6.93
N GLY A 87 -7.13 -7.71 6.34
CA GLY A 87 -5.67 -7.63 6.51
C GLY A 87 -5.21 -6.61 7.55
N THR A 88 -6.13 -5.97 8.30
CA THR A 88 -5.77 -4.96 9.30
C THR A 88 -5.77 -5.55 10.71
N ASN A 89 -4.63 -5.45 11.38
CA ASN A 89 -4.39 -5.99 12.72
C ASN A 89 -3.98 -4.83 13.66
N TYR A 90 -4.13 -5.04 14.98
CA TYR A 90 -3.82 -4.02 15.98
C TYR A 90 -2.85 -4.57 17.03
N ILE A 91 -1.87 -3.76 17.39
CA ILE A 91 -0.83 -3.98 18.42
C ILE A 91 0.14 -5.11 18.04
N SER A 92 -0.37 -6.27 17.65
CA SER A 92 0.44 -7.42 17.25
C SER A 92 -0.34 -8.34 16.33
N ALA A 93 0.36 -9.17 15.58
CA ALA A 93 -0.24 -10.22 14.76
C ALA A 93 0.64 -11.48 14.83
N ASN A 94 0.00 -12.63 14.79
CA ASN A 94 0.66 -13.90 14.57
C ASN A 94 0.26 -14.41 13.18
N LYS A 95 1.22 -14.52 12.28
CA LYS A 95 0.99 -14.86 10.87
C LYS A 95 1.78 -16.10 10.49
N ASN A 96 1.15 -16.95 9.72
CA ASN A 96 1.82 -18.13 9.19
C ASN A 96 2.51 -17.76 7.87
N PHE A 97 3.81 -18.03 7.75
CA PHE A 97 4.59 -17.78 6.53
C PHE A 97 3.93 -18.40 5.28
N GLN A 98 3.32 -19.57 5.43
CA GLN A 98 2.63 -20.26 4.32
C GLN A 98 1.35 -19.56 3.84
N ASP A 99 0.90 -18.53 4.56
CA ASP A 99 -0.26 -17.73 4.15
C ASP A 99 0.10 -16.69 3.10
N PHE A 100 1.38 -16.55 2.76
CA PHE A 100 1.91 -15.57 1.80
C PHE A 100 2.65 -16.28 0.68
N SER A 101 2.81 -15.59 -0.45
CA SER A 101 3.60 -16.06 -1.60
C SER A 101 5.09 -15.79 -1.38
N MET A 102 5.44 -14.55 -1.09
CA MET A 102 6.80 -14.10 -0.78
C MET A 102 6.72 -12.84 0.10
N PRO A 103 6.54 -13.01 1.42
CA PRO A 103 6.30 -11.91 2.33
C PRO A 103 7.56 -11.08 2.60
N GLY A 104 7.35 -9.80 2.85
CA GLY A 104 8.32 -8.86 3.39
C GLY A 104 7.68 -7.99 4.47
N VAL A 105 8.51 -7.26 5.21
CA VAL A 105 8.05 -6.33 6.24
C VAL A 105 8.64 -4.96 6.01
N GLU A 106 7.81 -3.93 6.12
CA GLU A 106 8.19 -2.53 5.97
C GLU A 106 7.74 -1.73 7.21
N ILE A 107 8.59 -0.77 7.65
CA ILE A 107 8.24 0.15 8.73
C ILE A 107 7.50 1.34 8.13
N GLU A 108 6.35 1.66 8.71
CA GLU A 108 5.44 2.64 8.16
C GLU A 108 4.88 3.58 9.24
N ILE A 109 4.30 4.68 8.79
CA ILE A 109 3.39 5.51 9.58
C ILE A 109 2.02 5.42 8.93
N ALA A 110 1.03 4.93 9.68
CA ALA A 110 -0.35 5.00 9.26
C ALA A 110 -1.02 6.25 9.81
N VAL A 111 -1.86 6.86 8.98
CA VAL A 111 -2.64 8.05 9.33
C VAL A 111 -4.11 7.67 9.27
N PHE A 112 -4.80 7.81 10.39
CA PHE A 112 -6.25 7.68 10.45
C PHE A 112 -6.88 9.08 10.40
N VAL A 113 -7.79 9.28 9.45
CA VAL A 113 -8.56 10.50 9.29
C VAL A 113 -9.81 10.37 10.15
N ASN A 114 -9.86 11.10 11.29
CA ASN A 114 -10.93 10.99 12.27
C ASN A 114 -12.24 11.63 11.77
N GLU A 115 -12.12 12.69 10.96
CA GLU A 115 -13.23 13.44 10.41
C GLU A 115 -12.93 13.88 8.98
N ASP A 116 -13.94 13.94 8.14
CA ASP A 116 -13.80 14.43 6.78
C ASP A 116 -13.38 15.90 6.79
N PHE A 117 -12.43 16.24 5.94
CA PHE A 117 -12.07 17.62 5.64
C PHE A 117 -11.79 17.79 4.14
N LYS A 118 -11.95 19.00 3.64
CA LYS A 118 -11.70 19.31 2.24
C LYS A 118 -10.28 19.82 2.07
N PHE A 119 -9.60 19.33 1.05
CA PHE A 119 -8.34 19.86 0.58
C PHE A 119 -8.33 19.92 -0.94
N SER A 120 -7.43 20.68 -1.50
CA SER A 120 -7.19 20.81 -2.94
C SER A 120 -5.70 20.56 -3.22
N ASN A 121 -5.33 20.55 -4.48
CA ASN A 121 -3.91 20.47 -4.90
C ASN A 121 -3.08 21.69 -4.44
N GLU A 122 -3.74 22.76 -4.00
CA GLU A 122 -3.10 23.99 -3.49
C GLU A 122 -3.00 23.99 -1.96
N THR A 123 -3.61 23.01 -1.28
CA THR A 123 -3.56 22.91 0.19
C THR A 123 -2.12 22.65 0.63
N THR A 124 -1.60 23.55 1.48
CA THR A 124 -0.28 23.41 2.07
C THR A 124 -0.31 22.53 3.32
N ILE A 125 0.85 22.04 3.74
CA ILE A 125 0.95 21.17 4.93
C ILE A 125 0.44 21.88 6.19
N ASP A 126 0.62 23.19 6.30
CA ASP A 126 0.19 23.99 7.45
C ASP A 126 -1.35 24.16 7.53
N GLU A 127 -2.05 23.93 6.43
CA GLU A 127 -3.52 23.98 6.35
C GLU A 127 -4.18 22.63 6.68
N ILE A 128 -3.39 21.57 6.84
CA ILE A 128 -3.94 20.25 7.19
C ILE A 128 -4.35 20.26 8.67
N PRO A 129 -5.62 19.93 8.99
CA PRO A 129 -6.11 19.95 10.36
C PRO A 129 -5.56 18.75 11.15
N LEU A 130 -4.37 18.90 11.74
CA LEU A 130 -3.68 17.84 12.46
C LEU A 130 -4.49 17.27 13.64
N ASP A 131 -5.37 18.05 14.24
CA ASP A 131 -6.30 17.62 15.27
C ASP A 131 -7.32 16.58 14.80
N LYS A 132 -7.57 16.53 13.49
CA LYS A 132 -8.43 15.53 12.84
C LYS A 132 -7.69 14.24 12.45
N LEU A 133 -6.42 14.14 12.75
CA LEU A 133 -5.58 13.01 12.37
C LEU A 133 -5.08 12.26 13.60
N THR A 134 -5.05 10.94 13.50
CA THR A 134 -4.37 10.07 14.47
C THR A 134 -3.30 9.26 13.74
N LEU A 135 -2.07 9.30 14.26
CA LEU A 135 -0.95 8.55 13.70
C LEU A 135 -0.76 7.23 14.45
N PHE A 136 -0.31 6.24 13.71
CA PHE A 136 0.07 4.94 14.25
C PHE A 136 1.46 4.59 13.72
N PRO A 137 2.40 4.16 14.56
CA PRO A 137 3.51 3.37 14.07
C PRO A 137 2.92 2.08 13.49
N ALA A 138 3.40 1.68 12.32
CA ALA A 138 2.83 0.55 11.62
C ALA A 138 3.92 -0.35 11.01
N ILE A 139 3.56 -1.61 10.82
CA ILE A 139 4.31 -2.55 10.00
C ILE A 139 3.40 -2.93 8.83
N GLU A 140 3.85 -2.70 7.60
CA GLU A 140 3.22 -3.29 6.44
C GLU A 140 3.81 -4.68 6.20
N LEU A 141 2.94 -5.69 6.04
CA LEU A 141 3.28 -6.97 5.46
C LEU A 141 3.01 -6.88 3.98
N VAL A 142 4.05 -6.77 3.19
CA VAL A 142 3.97 -6.86 1.73
C VAL A 142 4.03 -8.32 1.31
N ASP A 143 3.37 -8.67 0.21
CA ASP A 143 3.45 -9.99 -0.39
C ASP A 143 3.73 -9.89 -1.88
N ASN A 144 4.89 -10.35 -2.31
CA ASN A 144 5.20 -10.41 -3.73
C ASN A 144 4.46 -11.59 -4.38
N ARG A 145 3.40 -11.28 -5.10
CA ARG A 145 2.55 -12.23 -5.80
C ARG A 145 2.99 -12.52 -7.25
N TRP A 146 4.19 -12.09 -7.63
CA TRP A 146 4.76 -12.30 -8.95
C TRP A 146 5.95 -13.26 -8.89
N ILE A 147 6.09 -14.13 -9.89
CA ILE A 147 7.24 -15.06 -9.96
C ILE A 147 8.56 -14.28 -10.04
N ASP A 148 8.58 -13.24 -10.89
CA ASP A 148 9.69 -12.29 -10.97
C ASP A 148 9.15 -10.88 -11.17
N TYR A 149 8.96 -10.14 -10.08
CA TYR A 149 8.40 -8.79 -10.14
C TYR A 149 9.32 -7.77 -10.86
N LYS A 150 10.60 -8.07 -11.02
CA LYS A 150 11.58 -7.16 -11.63
C LYS A 150 11.35 -6.97 -13.13
N ILE A 151 10.70 -7.93 -13.78
CA ILE A 151 10.35 -7.85 -15.20
C ILE A 151 8.91 -7.39 -15.43
N ILE A 152 8.14 -7.20 -14.36
CA ILE A 152 6.75 -6.77 -14.46
C ILE A 152 6.70 -5.24 -14.63
N ASP A 153 5.89 -4.79 -15.58
CA ASP A 153 5.70 -3.36 -15.79
C ASP A 153 5.02 -2.68 -14.60
N LYS A 154 5.34 -1.41 -14.40
CA LYS A 154 4.84 -0.60 -13.27
C LYS A 154 3.31 -0.54 -13.17
N ASN A 155 2.62 -0.50 -14.31
CA ASN A 155 1.17 -0.42 -14.31
C ASN A 155 0.54 -1.73 -13.83
N SER A 156 1.11 -2.88 -14.17
CA SER A 156 0.69 -4.19 -13.65
C SER A 156 0.94 -4.32 -12.15
N LEU A 157 2.06 -3.80 -11.63
CA LEU A 157 2.32 -3.75 -10.19
C LEU A 157 1.29 -2.89 -9.46
N ILE A 158 0.97 -1.71 -9.99
CA ILE A 158 -0.06 -0.82 -9.42
C ILE A 158 -1.44 -1.49 -9.47
N ALA A 159 -1.78 -2.15 -10.56
CA ALA A 159 -3.06 -2.86 -10.68
C ALA A 159 -3.24 -3.96 -9.62
N ASP A 160 -2.14 -4.56 -9.11
CA ASP A 160 -2.09 -5.56 -8.04
C ASP A 160 -1.81 -4.96 -6.66
N ASP A 161 -2.28 -3.74 -6.37
CA ASP A 161 -2.08 -3.05 -5.07
C ASP A 161 -0.62 -2.84 -4.69
N PHE A 162 0.32 -2.91 -5.61
CA PHE A 162 1.73 -2.67 -5.36
C PHE A 162 2.25 -3.46 -4.13
N PHE A 163 2.04 -4.78 -4.15
CA PHE A 163 2.39 -5.75 -3.09
C PHE A 163 1.62 -5.62 -1.77
N ALA A 164 0.69 -4.66 -1.60
CA ALA A 164 -0.07 -4.54 -0.35
C ALA A 164 -0.72 -5.87 0.03
N SER A 165 -0.58 -6.26 1.28
CA SER A 165 -1.20 -7.47 1.84
C SER A 165 -1.89 -7.17 3.16
N GLU A 166 -1.13 -6.93 4.22
CA GLU A 166 -1.66 -6.69 5.54
C GLU A 166 -0.95 -5.52 6.24
N ILE A 167 -1.57 -5.00 7.30
CA ILE A 167 -0.99 -3.96 8.14
C ILE A 167 -1.19 -4.29 9.62
N ILE A 168 -0.18 -4.02 10.45
CA ILE A 168 -0.26 -4.08 11.89
C ILE A 168 -0.08 -2.66 12.42
N LEU A 169 -1.12 -2.11 13.03
CA LEU A 169 -1.14 -0.78 13.63
C LEU A 169 -0.72 -0.87 15.09
N GLY A 170 0.27 -0.09 15.50
CA GLY A 170 0.68 0.05 16.90
C GLY A 170 -0.27 0.94 17.71
N ASN A 171 0.22 1.49 18.82
CA ASN A 171 -0.58 2.38 19.65
C ASN A 171 -0.84 3.73 18.96
N PRO A 172 -2.08 4.23 18.95
CA PRO A 172 -2.41 5.50 18.34
C PRO A 172 -1.82 6.69 19.13
N LEU A 173 -1.40 7.69 18.37
CA LEU A 173 -0.96 8.97 18.89
C LEU A 173 -1.66 10.09 18.14
N PRO A 174 -2.37 11.02 18.83
CA PRO A 174 -2.91 12.20 18.17
C PRO A 174 -1.78 13.00 17.51
N SER A 175 -1.94 13.33 16.24
CA SER A 175 -0.87 13.96 15.43
C SER A 175 -0.38 15.28 16.02
N HIS A 176 -1.29 16.09 16.62
CA HIS A 176 -0.96 17.36 17.28
C HIS A 176 -0.08 17.22 18.53
N LYS A 177 0.09 16.01 19.05
CA LYS A 177 0.98 15.71 20.18
C LYS A 177 2.38 15.29 19.74
N ILE A 178 2.61 15.13 18.46
CA ILE A 178 3.89 14.71 17.92
C ILE A 178 4.61 15.93 17.36
N ASN A 179 5.75 16.26 17.97
CA ASN A 179 6.63 17.29 17.45
C ASN A 179 7.52 16.71 16.35
N ASN A 180 7.88 17.51 15.36
CA ASN A 180 8.82 17.15 14.29
C ASN A 180 8.38 15.91 13.51
N LEU A 181 7.14 15.87 13.02
CA LEU A 181 6.62 14.80 12.18
C LEU A 181 7.49 14.52 10.94
N ASP A 182 8.17 15.54 10.46
CA ASP A 182 9.10 15.49 9.34
C ASP A 182 10.47 14.88 9.69
N ASN A 183 10.73 14.55 10.96
CA ASN A 183 12.01 14.00 11.41
C ASN A 183 11.87 12.86 12.43
N LEU A 184 10.89 12.00 12.28
CA LEU A 184 10.75 10.78 13.07
C LEU A 184 11.65 9.68 12.51
N THR A 185 12.22 8.90 13.43
CA THR A 185 13.03 7.73 13.06
C THR A 185 12.30 6.44 13.43
N GLY A 186 12.11 5.56 12.46
CA GLY A 186 11.62 4.20 12.65
C GLY A 186 12.75 3.18 12.51
N LYS A 187 12.70 2.13 13.32
CA LYS A 187 13.67 1.01 13.28
C LYS A 187 12.93 -0.31 13.13
N LEU A 188 13.42 -1.17 12.25
CA LEU A 188 12.96 -2.53 12.11
C LEU A 188 13.96 -3.47 12.80
N ILE A 189 13.45 -4.24 13.75
CA ILE A 189 14.23 -5.22 14.51
C ILE A 189 13.64 -6.60 14.23
N ILE A 190 14.47 -7.55 13.78
CA ILE A 190 14.09 -8.94 13.53
C ILE A 190 15.02 -9.84 14.35
N ASN A 191 14.46 -10.70 15.19
CA ASN A 191 15.25 -11.59 16.06
C ASN A 191 16.33 -10.87 16.85
N GLU A 192 15.97 -9.71 17.45
CA GLU A 192 16.86 -8.83 18.24
C GLU A 192 17.87 -8.00 17.43
N ASP A 193 18.04 -8.27 16.13
CA ASP A 193 18.92 -7.51 15.26
C ASP A 193 18.20 -6.35 14.58
N GLN A 194 18.78 -5.15 14.61
CA GLN A 194 18.30 -4.02 13.83
C GLN A 194 18.67 -4.22 12.36
N VAL A 195 17.67 -4.54 11.53
CA VAL A 195 17.87 -4.85 10.09
C VAL A 195 17.63 -3.63 9.18
N SER A 196 16.89 -2.64 9.64
CA SER A 196 16.62 -1.44 8.87
C SER A 196 16.33 -0.24 9.78
N GLU A 197 16.55 0.96 9.22
CA GLU A 197 16.18 2.24 9.82
C GLU A 197 15.69 3.18 8.73
N GLY A 198 14.61 3.91 9.00
CA GLY A 198 14.04 4.92 8.12
C GLY A 198 13.77 6.23 8.86
N ASN A 199 13.67 7.31 8.11
CA ASN A 199 13.32 8.61 8.65
C ASN A 199 12.22 9.26 7.80
N THR A 200 11.24 9.90 8.46
CA THR A 200 10.06 10.49 7.79
C THR A 200 10.39 11.59 6.80
N LYS A 201 11.53 12.28 6.93
CA LYS A 201 12.00 13.26 5.92
C LYS A 201 12.18 12.64 4.52
N ASN A 202 12.29 11.30 4.43
CA ASN A 202 12.41 10.59 3.16
C ASN A 202 11.05 10.33 2.50
N ILE A 203 9.94 10.53 3.23
CA ILE A 203 8.57 10.38 2.76
C ILE A 203 8.14 11.72 2.14
N MET A 204 8.44 11.96 0.86
CA MET A 204 8.07 13.21 0.16
C MET A 204 8.42 14.50 0.92
N LYS A 205 9.36 14.45 1.86
CA LYS A 205 9.78 15.47 2.84
C LYS A 205 8.88 15.60 4.07
N HIS A 206 7.65 15.11 4.06
CA HIS A 206 6.73 15.13 5.17
C HIS A 206 5.78 13.93 5.10
N PRO A 207 5.43 13.26 6.22
CA PRO A 207 4.61 12.05 6.23
C PRO A 207 3.10 12.30 6.05
N ILE A 208 2.68 13.57 6.04
CA ILE A 208 1.29 14.01 5.85
C ILE A 208 1.22 14.93 4.65
#